data_3f0301c06f4a6f39f498e0ea15c25e15
#
_entry.id   3f0301c06f4a6f39f498e0ea15c25e15
#
_cell.length_a   1.000
_cell.length_b   1.000
_cell.length_c   1.000
_cell.angle_alpha   90.00
_cell.angle_beta   90.00
_cell.angle_gamma   90.00
#
_symmetry.space_group_name_H-M   'P 1'
#
loop_
_entity.id
_entity.type
_entity.pdbx_description
1 polymer ?
#
loop_
_entity_poly.entity_id
_entity_poly.type
_entity_poly.pdbx_seq_one_letter_code
_entity_poly.pdbx_strand_id
1 'polypeptide(L)'
;MVLTRHLSKTVLVLSLIVIGSLALLVPFFRSFHTEPLVLAGDGCLVLAYHRVIPRTGLSPILDGLIHRTLSDGPDDYTLYGDAFELQLRTLKAAGARFITAADLERVVREKVAPPLKCVLITLDDADISQYEHAFPLLQREHIPFVLFIISGQVGSPRFNGLDMATWPQIREMLDSGLATLASHTHDLHRLDSRRQAVFLNPEHTAQFRADLETSMRTIEQESGVRVRYFAYPYGFGIPQTDDAALSAGIRMLFTLRAGLVRPGDPAFYIKRVMVKPGNWEAIRRWISLPAAASD
;
A
#
# COMPACT_ATOMS: atom_id res chain seq x y z
N MET A 1 42.17 53.13 -7.19
CA MET A 1 42.54 51.69 -7.31
C MET A 1 42.51 50.95 -5.98
N VAL A 2 41.66 51.35 -5.00
CA VAL A 2 41.56 50.72 -3.67
C VAL A 2 40.16 50.13 -3.41
N LEU A 3 39.14 50.54 -4.17
CA LEU A 3 37.74 50.04 -3.93
C LEU A 3 37.43 48.63 -4.45
N THR A 4 38.21 48.11 -5.39
CA THR A 4 37.93 46.78 -6.00
C THR A 4 38.47 45.60 -5.21
N ARG A 5 39.39 45.80 -4.26
CA ARG A 5 39.93 44.71 -3.41
C ARG A 5 39.08 44.33 -2.19
N HIS A 6 38.22 45.24 -1.74
CA HIS A 6 37.34 44.93 -0.56
C HIS A 6 36.08 44.14 -0.97
N LEU A 7 35.53 44.36 -2.17
CA LEU A 7 34.34 43.58 -2.61
C LEU A 7 34.65 42.09 -2.82
N SER A 8 35.88 41.77 -3.28
CA SER A 8 36.23 40.35 -3.51
C SER A 8 36.35 39.54 -2.20
N LYS A 9 36.83 40.12 -1.12
CA LYS A 9 36.97 39.47 0.18
C LYS A 9 35.64 39.25 0.87
N THR A 10 34.70 40.21 0.77
CA THR A 10 33.38 40.08 1.37
C THR A 10 32.52 39.05 0.65
N VAL A 11 32.61 38.96 -0.67
CA VAL A 11 31.91 37.89 -1.45
C VAL A 11 32.49 36.52 -1.16
N LEU A 12 33.81 36.40 -0.99
CA LEU A 12 34.45 35.13 -0.66
C LEU A 12 34.11 34.64 0.76
N VAL A 13 34.01 35.55 1.73
CA VAL A 13 33.62 35.23 3.10
C VAL A 13 32.13 34.84 3.18
N LEU A 14 31.24 35.53 2.47
CA LEU A 14 29.82 35.17 2.39
C LEU A 14 29.62 33.81 1.69
N SER A 15 30.37 33.51 0.64
CA SER A 15 30.33 32.21 -0.03
C SER A 15 30.81 31.07 0.89
N LEU A 16 31.85 31.29 1.67
CA LEU A 16 32.34 30.30 2.64
C LEU A 16 31.40 30.11 3.84
N ILE A 17 30.68 31.14 4.27
CA ILE A 17 29.66 31.02 5.33
C ILE A 17 28.44 30.24 4.83
N VAL A 18 27.99 30.47 3.59
CA VAL A 18 26.88 29.73 2.98
C VAL A 18 27.25 28.26 2.77
N ILE A 19 28.46 27.97 2.30
CA ILE A 19 28.94 26.59 2.12
C ILE A 19 29.15 25.91 3.48
N GLY A 20 29.68 26.60 4.47
CA GLY A 20 29.84 26.10 5.84
C GLY A 20 28.51 25.82 6.53
N SER A 21 27.49 26.66 6.31
CA SER A 21 26.13 26.47 6.84
C SER A 21 25.40 25.32 6.16
N LEU A 22 25.62 25.10 4.84
CA LEU A 22 25.10 23.94 4.14
C LEU A 22 25.77 22.63 4.61
N ALA A 23 27.08 22.66 4.89
CA ALA A 23 27.81 21.51 5.38
C ALA A 23 27.44 21.10 6.82
N LEU A 24 26.97 22.04 7.64
CA LEU A 24 26.47 21.77 9.00
C LEU A 24 24.99 21.32 9.02
N LEU A 25 24.23 21.54 7.95
CA LEU A 25 22.86 21.06 7.82
C LEU A 25 22.76 19.63 7.24
N VAL A 26 23.82 19.15 6.59
CA VAL A 26 23.89 17.80 6.01
C VAL A 26 23.74 16.65 7.04
N PRO A 27 24.23 16.74 8.30
CA PRO A 27 24.02 15.65 9.27
C PRO A 27 22.64 15.64 9.92
N PHE A 28 21.76 16.64 9.69
CA PHE A 28 20.42 16.66 10.28
C PHE A 28 19.37 15.92 9.44
N PHE A 29 19.65 15.66 8.17
CA PHE A 29 18.93 14.69 7.35
C PHE A 29 19.57 13.31 7.49
N ARG A 30 19.73 12.80 8.71
CA ARG A 30 19.86 11.36 8.87
C ARG A 30 18.58 10.75 8.36
N SER A 31 18.67 10.18 7.18
CA SER A 31 17.71 9.21 6.66
C SER A 31 17.28 8.33 7.83
N PHE A 32 16.00 8.30 8.11
CA PHE A 32 15.45 7.18 8.85
C PHE A 32 15.80 5.97 8.00
N HIS A 33 16.84 5.24 8.37
CA HIS A 33 17.14 3.96 7.77
C HIS A 33 15.95 3.07 8.13
N THR A 34 14.98 3.03 7.24
CA THR A 34 14.01 1.94 7.29
C THR A 34 14.84 0.67 7.10
N GLU A 35 14.80 -0.20 8.07
CA GLU A 35 15.42 -1.52 7.98
C GLU A 35 15.12 -2.11 6.60
N PRO A 36 16.13 -2.63 5.90
CA PRO A 36 15.90 -3.17 4.57
C PRO A 36 14.89 -4.31 4.64
N LEU A 37 13.91 -4.29 3.74
CA LEU A 37 12.94 -5.38 3.64
C LEU A 37 13.66 -6.70 3.38
N VAL A 38 13.52 -7.63 4.32
CA VAL A 38 14.05 -9.00 4.19
C VAL A 38 12.88 -9.96 4.08
N LEU A 39 12.77 -10.63 2.94
CA LEU A 39 11.81 -11.69 2.68
C LEU A 39 12.59 -13.01 2.57
N ALA A 40 12.30 -13.97 3.46
CA ALA A 40 13.01 -15.24 3.52
C ALA A 40 12.07 -16.40 3.78
N GLY A 41 12.35 -17.54 3.13
CA GLY A 41 11.59 -18.77 3.26
C GLY A 41 10.25 -18.76 2.51
N ASP A 42 9.43 -19.78 2.79
CA ASP A 42 8.13 -20.00 2.15
C ASP A 42 7.00 -19.23 2.84
N GLY A 43 5.96 -18.94 2.09
CA GLY A 43 4.78 -18.22 2.54
C GLY A 43 4.10 -17.47 1.41
N CYS A 44 3.01 -16.77 1.74
CA CYS A 44 2.34 -15.88 0.81
C CYS A 44 2.84 -14.44 0.99
N LEU A 45 3.25 -13.81 -0.08
CA LEU A 45 3.56 -12.39 -0.12
C LEU A 45 2.27 -11.61 -0.43
N VAL A 46 1.82 -10.80 0.51
CA VAL A 46 0.67 -9.92 0.30
C VAL A 46 1.19 -8.52 0.01
N LEU A 47 0.92 -8.03 -1.20
CA LEU A 47 1.37 -6.73 -1.68
C LEU A 47 0.25 -5.69 -1.52
N ALA A 48 0.58 -4.56 -0.90
CA ALA A 48 -0.33 -3.44 -0.73
C ALA A 48 0.06 -2.31 -1.69
N TYR A 49 -0.87 -1.92 -2.53
CA TYR A 49 -0.79 -0.77 -3.43
C TYR A 49 -1.86 0.24 -3.06
N HIS A 50 -1.63 1.50 -3.43
CA HIS A 50 -2.60 2.57 -3.27
C HIS A 50 -2.92 3.16 -4.64
N ARG A 51 -2.30 4.25 -5.03
CA ARG A 51 -2.56 4.92 -6.31
C ARG A 51 -1.75 4.33 -7.45
N VAL A 52 -2.39 4.22 -8.61
CA VAL A 52 -1.72 3.86 -9.86
C VAL A 52 -2.07 4.92 -10.90
N ILE A 53 -1.15 5.83 -11.20
CA ILE A 53 -1.41 6.98 -12.06
C ILE A 53 -0.68 6.87 -13.40
N PRO A 54 -1.18 7.51 -14.48
CA PRO A 54 -0.43 7.56 -15.73
C PRO A 54 0.82 8.44 -15.57
N ARG A 55 1.87 8.15 -16.34
CA ARG A 55 2.93 9.13 -16.52
C ARG A 55 2.40 10.28 -17.36
N THR A 56 2.39 11.47 -16.79
CA THR A 56 2.09 12.70 -17.52
C THR A 56 3.39 13.22 -18.13
N GLY A 57 3.85 12.62 -19.24
CA GLY A 57 5.09 13.00 -19.88
C GLY A 57 4.93 14.20 -20.79
N LEU A 58 5.62 15.30 -20.51
CA LEU A 58 5.90 16.36 -21.50
C LEU A 58 6.93 15.92 -22.53
N SER A 59 7.73 14.90 -22.23
CA SER A 59 8.66 14.22 -23.15
C SER A 59 9.19 12.94 -22.50
N PRO A 60 9.16 11.78 -23.18
CA PRO A 60 9.76 10.54 -22.68
C PRO A 60 11.25 10.66 -22.34
N ILE A 61 11.95 11.61 -23.00
CA ILE A 61 13.39 11.86 -22.77
C ILE A 61 13.59 12.65 -21.46
N LEU A 62 12.77 13.66 -21.19
CA LEU A 62 12.84 14.45 -19.98
C LEU A 62 12.38 13.63 -18.76
N ASP A 63 11.33 12.85 -18.91
CA ASP A 63 10.88 11.87 -17.91
C ASP A 63 12.02 10.86 -17.62
N GLY A 64 12.68 10.30 -18.63
CA GLY A 64 13.80 9.39 -18.44
C GLY A 64 15.01 10.02 -17.73
N LEU A 65 15.25 11.31 -17.89
CA LEU A 65 16.34 12.03 -17.22
C LEU A 65 16.01 12.39 -15.78
N ILE A 66 14.77 12.82 -15.52
CA ILE A 66 14.27 13.16 -14.18
C ILE A 66 14.03 11.88 -13.38
N HIS A 67 13.51 10.82 -13.99
CA HIS A 67 13.16 9.56 -13.33
C HIS A 67 14.33 8.59 -13.13
N ARG A 68 15.50 8.84 -13.68
CA ARG A 68 16.74 8.12 -13.27
C ARG A 68 17.19 8.46 -11.85
N THR A 69 16.66 9.54 -11.28
CA THR A 69 17.01 10.04 -9.95
C THR A 69 15.82 10.08 -8.97
N LEU A 70 14.59 9.89 -9.45
CA LEU A 70 13.39 9.92 -8.65
C LEU A 70 12.64 8.60 -8.82
N SER A 71 12.21 8.07 -7.70
CA SER A 71 11.43 6.84 -7.46
C SER A 71 10.35 6.52 -8.53
N ASP A 72 9.89 5.26 -8.59
CA ASP A 72 8.84 4.77 -9.50
C ASP A 72 7.47 5.42 -9.32
N GLY A 73 7.37 6.43 -8.46
CA GLY A 73 6.19 7.25 -8.17
C GLY A 73 6.56 8.56 -7.48
N PRO A 74 5.64 9.54 -7.44
CA PRO A 74 5.87 10.84 -6.84
C PRO A 74 5.93 10.81 -5.31
N ASP A 75 5.43 9.78 -4.67
CA ASP A 75 5.47 9.55 -3.23
C ASP A 75 5.42 8.05 -2.90
N ASP A 76 5.49 7.69 -1.61
CA ASP A 76 5.48 6.30 -1.13
C ASP A 76 4.14 5.56 -1.38
N TYR A 77 3.07 6.26 -1.72
CA TYR A 77 1.73 5.72 -1.92
C TYR A 77 1.30 5.70 -3.39
N THR A 78 2.11 6.26 -4.28
CA THR A 78 1.76 6.44 -5.68
C THR A 78 2.77 5.73 -6.57
N LEU A 79 2.27 4.91 -7.49
CA LEU A 79 3.05 4.20 -8.50
C LEU A 79 2.60 4.63 -9.89
N TYR A 80 3.52 4.69 -10.84
CA TYR A 80 3.17 4.88 -12.25
C TYR A 80 2.61 3.59 -12.85
N GLY A 81 1.64 3.71 -13.75
CA GLY A 81 0.97 2.55 -14.36
C GLY A 81 1.92 1.62 -15.13
N ASP A 82 2.93 2.18 -15.80
CA ASP A 82 3.97 1.39 -16.47
C ASP A 82 4.87 0.63 -15.48
N ALA A 83 5.17 1.22 -14.33
CA ALA A 83 5.90 0.53 -13.26
C ALA A 83 5.04 -0.57 -12.64
N PHE A 84 3.75 -0.31 -12.39
CA PHE A 84 2.81 -1.33 -11.91
C PHE A 84 2.70 -2.51 -12.89
N GLU A 85 2.52 -2.22 -14.20
CA GLU A 85 2.50 -3.25 -15.24
C GLU A 85 3.80 -4.07 -15.28
N LEU A 86 4.96 -3.40 -15.20
CA LEU A 86 6.26 -4.07 -15.16
C LEU A 86 6.39 -4.98 -13.93
N GLN A 87 5.89 -4.54 -12.78
CA GLN A 87 5.89 -5.34 -11.55
C GLN A 87 5.02 -6.60 -11.70
N LEU A 88 3.79 -6.47 -12.20
CA LEU A 88 2.90 -7.61 -12.46
C LEU A 88 3.53 -8.61 -13.43
N ARG A 89 4.11 -8.12 -14.53
CA ARG A 89 4.82 -8.96 -15.50
C ARG A 89 6.03 -9.67 -14.90
N THR A 90 6.79 -8.98 -14.07
CA THR A 90 7.97 -9.54 -13.39
C THR A 90 7.57 -10.66 -12.44
N LEU A 91 6.53 -10.45 -11.63
CA LEU A 91 6.00 -11.47 -10.73
C LEU A 91 5.52 -12.70 -11.53
N LYS A 92 4.75 -12.48 -12.61
CA LYS A 92 4.22 -13.54 -13.46
C LYS A 92 5.34 -14.34 -14.15
N ALA A 93 6.32 -13.64 -14.72
CA ALA A 93 7.47 -14.28 -15.37
C ALA A 93 8.33 -15.09 -14.40
N ALA A 94 8.41 -14.67 -13.13
CA ALA A 94 9.08 -15.42 -12.07
C ALA A 94 8.27 -16.63 -11.56
N GLY A 95 7.06 -16.84 -12.07
CA GLY A 95 6.19 -17.96 -11.70
C GLY A 95 5.31 -17.70 -10.47
N ALA A 96 5.01 -16.44 -10.16
CA ALA A 96 4.07 -16.10 -9.08
C ALA A 96 2.72 -16.82 -9.27
N ARG A 97 2.20 -17.35 -8.18
CA ARG A 97 0.85 -17.90 -8.09
C ARG A 97 -0.03 -16.87 -7.38
N PHE A 98 -0.77 -16.12 -8.17
CA PHE A 98 -1.73 -15.15 -7.65
C PHE A 98 -2.93 -15.88 -7.06
N ILE A 99 -3.26 -15.54 -5.80
CA ILE A 99 -4.33 -16.17 -5.03
C ILE A 99 -5.41 -15.17 -4.65
N THR A 100 -6.58 -15.65 -4.29
CA THR A 100 -7.68 -14.85 -3.73
C THR A 100 -7.51 -14.65 -2.22
N ALA A 101 -8.29 -13.70 -1.65
CA ALA A 101 -8.36 -13.55 -0.19
C ALA A 101 -8.90 -14.82 0.50
N ALA A 102 -9.81 -15.54 -0.15
CA ALA A 102 -10.34 -16.80 0.37
C ALA A 102 -9.28 -17.91 0.43
N ASP A 103 -8.38 -17.97 -0.57
CA ASP A 103 -7.25 -18.89 -0.53
C ASP A 103 -6.28 -18.54 0.60
N LEU A 104 -5.99 -17.24 0.81
CA LEU A 104 -5.17 -16.79 1.93
C LEU A 104 -5.83 -17.13 3.28
N GLU A 105 -7.15 -16.98 3.38
CA GLU A 105 -7.90 -17.36 4.58
C GLU A 105 -7.72 -18.85 4.90
N ARG A 106 -7.75 -19.71 3.89
CA ARG A 106 -7.50 -21.15 4.07
C ARG A 106 -6.06 -21.42 4.55
N VAL A 107 -5.07 -20.73 3.98
CA VAL A 107 -3.68 -20.82 4.45
C VAL A 107 -3.59 -20.48 5.94
N VAL A 108 -4.20 -19.38 6.35
CA VAL A 108 -4.09 -18.87 7.73
C VAL A 108 -4.90 -19.71 8.71
N ARG A 109 -6.18 -19.93 8.41
CA ARG A 109 -7.15 -20.49 9.38
C ARG A 109 -7.24 -22.00 9.33
N GLU A 110 -7.12 -22.61 8.14
CA GLU A 110 -7.17 -24.05 7.95
C GLU A 110 -5.77 -24.67 7.88
N LYS A 111 -4.73 -23.82 7.96
CA LYS A 111 -3.31 -24.20 7.92
C LYS A 111 -2.93 -24.98 6.65
N VAL A 112 -3.62 -24.69 5.54
CA VAL A 112 -3.30 -25.27 4.24
C VAL A 112 -1.97 -24.71 3.76
N ALA A 113 -1.11 -25.56 3.23
CA ALA A 113 0.14 -25.11 2.63
C ALA A 113 -0.13 -24.19 1.42
N PRO A 114 0.47 -23.00 1.37
CA PRO A 114 0.31 -22.13 0.22
C PRO A 114 1.01 -22.69 -1.01
N PRO A 115 0.59 -22.32 -2.23
CA PRO A 115 1.37 -22.62 -3.41
C PRO A 115 2.74 -21.94 -3.32
N LEU A 116 3.73 -22.53 -3.99
CA LEU A 116 5.04 -21.90 -4.14
C LEU A 116 4.90 -20.53 -4.82
N LYS A 117 5.69 -19.55 -4.38
CA LYS A 117 5.65 -18.18 -4.92
C LYS A 117 4.24 -17.54 -4.83
N CYS A 118 3.54 -17.82 -3.73
CA CYS A 118 2.21 -17.32 -3.43
C CYS A 118 2.19 -15.80 -3.31
N VAL A 119 1.33 -15.14 -4.09
CA VAL A 119 1.18 -13.67 -4.08
C VAL A 119 -0.28 -13.28 -4.02
N LEU A 120 -0.65 -12.36 -3.15
CA LEU A 120 -1.95 -11.68 -3.13
C LEU A 120 -1.75 -10.20 -3.40
N ILE A 121 -2.52 -9.65 -4.34
CA ILE A 121 -2.56 -8.21 -4.63
C ILE A 121 -3.66 -7.57 -3.79
N THR A 122 -3.36 -6.47 -3.13
CA THR A 122 -4.35 -5.65 -2.41
C THR A 122 -4.23 -4.18 -2.82
N LEU A 123 -5.37 -3.50 -2.94
CA LEU A 123 -5.51 -2.09 -3.25
C LEU A 123 -6.24 -1.42 -2.08
N ASP A 124 -5.65 -0.39 -1.50
CA ASP A 124 -6.23 0.34 -0.36
C ASP A 124 -6.91 1.63 -0.85
N ASP A 125 -7.92 2.12 -0.12
CA ASP A 125 -8.68 3.35 -0.27
C ASP A 125 -9.85 3.32 -1.28
N ALA A 126 -9.75 2.62 -2.39
CA ALA A 126 -10.66 2.68 -3.55
C ALA A 126 -10.62 4.06 -4.26
N ASP A 127 -9.43 4.59 -4.44
CA ASP A 127 -9.16 5.79 -5.24
C ASP A 127 -9.48 5.54 -6.73
N ILE A 128 -9.92 6.59 -7.45
CA ILE A 128 -10.35 6.48 -8.85
C ILE A 128 -9.25 5.92 -9.75
N SER A 129 -7.97 6.21 -9.46
CA SER A 129 -6.85 5.72 -10.27
C SER A 129 -6.72 4.20 -10.28
N GLN A 130 -7.22 3.54 -9.24
CA GLN A 130 -7.24 2.08 -9.17
C GLN A 130 -8.22 1.49 -10.19
N TYR A 131 -9.39 2.12 -10.37
CA TYR A 131 -10.32 1.73 -11.41
C TYR A 131 -9.78 2.07 -12.81
N GLU A 132 -9.26 3.27 -13.00
CA GLU A 132 -8.84 3.74 -14.32
C GLU A 132 -7.54 3.10 -14.83
N HIS A 133 -6.60 2.77 -13.93
CA HIS A 133 -5.25 2.37 -14.33
C HIS A 133 -4.79 1.02 -13.78
N ALA A 134 -5.16 0.65 -12.53
CA ALA A 134 -4.77 -0.65 -11.98
C ALA A 134 -5.69 -1.78 -12.46
N PHE A 135 -7.00 -1.58 -12.39
CA PHE A 135 -7.99 -2.61 -12.73
C PHE A 135 -7.87 -3.13 -14.17
N PRO A 136 -7.73 -2.30 -15.22
CA PRO A 136 -7.56 -2.81 -16.58
C PRO A 136 -6.33 -3.71 -16.74
N LEU A 137 -5.26 -3.45 -16.00
CA LEU A 137 -4.07 -4.28 -16.00
C LEU A 137 -4.30 -5.61 -15.30
N LEU A 138 -4.93 -5.59 -14.12
CA LEU A 138 -5.28 -6.79 -13.36
C LEU A 138 -6.28 -7.67 -14.14
N GLN A 139 -7.27 -7.05 -14.79
CA GLN A 139 -8.26 -7.73 -15.61
C GLN A 139 -7.61 -8.40 -16.83
N ARG A 140 -6.77 -7.69 -17.57
CA ARG A 140 -6.05 -8.23 -18.73
C ARG A 140 -5.18 -9.43 -18.36
N GLU A 141 -4.53 -9.37 -17.20
CA GLU A 141 -3.65 -10.43 -16.72
C GLU A 141 -4.35 -11.53 -15.92
N HIS A 142 -5.69 -11.41 -15.71
CA HIS A 142 -6.52 -12.30 -14.90
C HIS A 142 -5.98 -12.48 -13.46
N ILE A 143 -5.56 -11.38 -12.83
CA ILE A 143 -4.99 -11.38 -11.48
C ILE A 143 -6.07 -11.01 -10.46
N PRO A 144 -6.40 -11.90 -9.51
CA PRO A 144 -7.32 -11.58 -8.44
C PRO A 144 -6.71 -10.57 -7.46
N PHE A 145 -7.56 -9.73 -6.86
CA PHE A 145 -7.13 -8.72 -5.91
C PHE A 145 -8.18 -8.44 -4.83
N VAL A 146 -7.75 -7.83 -3.74
CA VAL A 146 -8.63 -7.30 -2.69
C VAL A 146 -8.69 -5.79 -2.82
N LEU A 147 -9.90 -5.22 -2.80
CA LEU A 147 -10.14 -3.80 -2.74
C LEU A 147 -10.63 -3.43 -1.34
N PHE A 148 -9.80 -2.73 -0.57
CA PHE A 148 -10.14 -2.21 0.75
C PHE A 148 -10.76 -0.80 0.61
N ILE A 149 -12.03 -0.68 0.95
CA ILE A 149 -12.88 0.47 0.61
C ILE A 149 -13.09 1.35 1.85
N ILE A 150 -12.81 2.65 1.73
CA ILE A 150 -13.29 3.66 2.69
C ILE A 150 -14.73 3.99 2.30
N SER A 151 -15.68 3.23 2.84
CA SER A 151 -17.05 3.20 2.32
C SER A 151 -17.83 4.51 2.46
N GLY A 152 -17.48 5.37 3.41
CA GLY A 152 -18.06 6.69 3.56
C GLY A 152 -17.50 7.73 2.57
N GLN A 153 -16.46 7.38 1.83
CA GLN A 153 -15.79 8.28 0.88
C GLN A 153 -16.01 7.87 -0.58
N VAL A 154 -16.71 6.77 -0.85
CA VAL A 154 -17.01 6.33 -2.21
C VAL A 154 -17.74 7.43 -2.99
N GLY A 155 -17.19 7.79 -4.16
CA GLY A 155 -17.70 8.85 -5.01
C GLY A 155 -17.41 10.28 -4.53
N SER A 156 -16.68 10.43 -3.42
CA SER A 156 -16.30 11.75 -2.92
C SER A 156 -15.25 12.39 -3.84
N PRO A 157 -15.45 13.63 -4.27
CA PRO A 157 -14.40 14.38 -4.93
C PRO A 157 -13.39 14.89 -3.88
N ARG A 158 -12.11 14.77 -4.19
CA ARG A 158 -11.00 15.35 -3.39
C ARG A 158 -10.90 14.88 -1.93
N PHE A 159 -11.27 13.63 -1.62
CA PHE A 159 -10.94 13.08 -0.31
C PHE A 159 -9.41 13.02 -0.16
N ASN A 160 -8.84 13.78 0.79
CA ASN A 160 -7.38 13.95 0.94
C ASN A 160 -6.66 14.30 -0.37
N GLY A 161 -7.31 15.09 -1.24
CA GLY A 161 -6.77 15.48 -2.54
C GLY A 161 -6.97 14.44 -3.65
N LEU A 162 -7.77 13.40 -3.41
CA LEU A 162 -8.06 12.30 -4.33
C LEU A 162 -9.54 12.27 -4.70
N ASP A 163 -9.81 11.97 -5.95
CA ASP A 163 -11.14 11.55 -6.38
C ASP A 163 -11.30 10.06 -6.09
N MET A 164 -12.42 9.70 -5.47
CA MET A 164 -12.70 8.32 -5.08
C MET A 164 -13.55 7.63 -6.12
N ALA A 165 -13.31 6.34 -6.34
CA ALA A 165 -14.14 5.51 -7.23
C ALA A 165 -15.61 5.52 -6.76
N THR A 166 -16.53 5.48 -7.72
CA THR A 166 -17.95 5.42 -7.46
C THR A 166 -18.44 3.99 -7.28
N TRP A 167 -19.62 3.79 -6.65
CA TRP A 167 -20.21 2.45 -6.51
C TRP A 167 -20.41 1.72 -7.84
N PRO A 168 -20.86 2.36 -8.94
CA PRO A 168 -20.90 1.69 -10.25
C PRO A 168 -19.53 1.15 -10.69
N GLN A 169 -18.46 1.91 -10.53
CA GLN A 169 -17.10 1.48 -10.87
C GLN A 169 -16.61 0.33 -9.97
N ILE A 170 -16.90 0.38 -8.67
CA ILE A 170 -16.59 -0.70 -7.74
C ILE A 170 -17.36 -1.98 -8.09
N ARG A 171 -18.64 -1.86 -8.50
CA ARG A 171 -19.42 -3.00 -8.96
C ARG A 171 -18.88 -3.60 -10.25
N GLU A 172 -18.41 -2.79 -11.19
CA GLU A 172 -17.75 -3.29 -12.41
C GLU A 172 -16.47 -4.11 -12.06
N MET A 173 -15.67 -3.62 -11.12
CA MET A 173 -14.52 -4.39 -10.63
C MET A 173 -14.95 -5.73 -10.00
N LEU A 174 -16.04 -5.73 -9.21
CA LEU A 174 -16.59 -6.94 -8.58
C LEU A 174 -17.13 -7.91 -9.65
N ASP A 175 -17.88 -7.42 -10.63
CA ASP A 175 -18.52 -8.22 -11.69
C ASP A 175 -17.49 -8.90 -12.61
N SER A 176 -16.25 -8.40 -12.64
CA SER A 176 -15.13 -9.09 -13.31
C SER A 176 -14.79 -10.46 -12.69
N GLY A 177 -15.27 -10.74 -11.49
CA GLY A 177 -14.93 -11.93 -10.71
C GLY A 177 -13.52 -11.94 -10.11
N LEU A 178 -12.74 -10.86 -10.29
CA LEU A 178 -11.37 -10.76 -9.81
C LEU A 178 -11.26 -10.00 -8.49
N ALA A 179 -12.17 -9.05 -8.23
CA ALA A 179 -12.13 -8.23 -7.01
C ALA A 179 -12.83 -8.93 -5.83
N THR A 180 -12.17 -8.92 -4.68
CA THR A 180 -12.80 -9.18 -3.38
C THR A 180 -12.97 -7.86 -2.66
N LEU A 181 -14.20 -7.47 -2.33
CA LEU A 181 -14.47 -6.24 -1.60
C LEU A 181 -14.23 -6.44 -0.09
N ALA A 182 -13.56 -5.48 0.53
CA ALA A 182 -13.20 -5.49 1.93
C ALA A 182 -13.31 -4.08 2.53
N SER A 183 -13.36 -3.97 3.85
CA SER A 183 -13.49 -2.67 4.52
C SER A 183 -12.14 -2.04 4.85
N HIS A 184 -12.08 -0.71 4.68
CA HIS A 184 -10.98 0.16 5.14
C HIS A 184 -11.50 1.28 6.05
N THR A 185 -12.51 0.98 6.89
CA THR A 185 -13.36 1.89 7.68
C THR A 185 -14.48 2.54 6.85
N HIS A 186 -15.43 3.17 7.54
CA HIS A 186 -16.42 4.04 6.91
C HIS A 186 -15.90 5.47 6.85
N ASP A 187 -15.54 6.05 7.99
CA ASP A 187 -15.14 7.46 8.13
C ASP A 187 -13.95 7.67 9.09
N LEU A 188 -13.34 6.59 9.58
CA LEU A 188 -12.20 6.67 10.50
C LEU A 188 -10.83 6.65 9.82
N HIS A 189 -10.77 6.87 8.51
CA HIS A 189 -9.50 7.05 7.79
C HIS A 189 -8.93 8.46 8.02
N ARG A 190 -8.60 8.78 9.28
CA ARG A 190 -8.11 10.08 9.71
C ARG A 190 -7.15 9.98 10.89
N LEU A 191 -6.28 10.95 10.98
CA LEU A 191 -5.34 11.12 12.09
C LEU A 191 -5.88 12.10 13.12
N ASP A 192 -5.53 11.88 14.38
CA ASP A 192 -5.77 12.83 15.48
C ASP A 192 -4.73 13.96 15.46
N SER A 193 -4.81 14.86 16.47
CA SER A 193 -3.87 15.98 16.64
C SER A 193 -2.41 15.54 16.88
N ARG A 194 -2.19 14.28 17.29
CA ARG A 194 -0.87 13.67 17.49
C ARG A 194 -0.38 12.92 16.24
N ARG A 195 -1.11 13.02 15.12
CA ARG A 195 -0.85 12.29 13.87
C ARG A 195 -0.90 10.77 14.05
N GLN A 196 -1.77 10.28 14.92
CA GLN A 196 -2.06 8.87 15.09
C GLN A 196 -3.47 8.56 14.61
N ALA A 197 -3.69 7.34 14.10
CA ALA A 197 -5.03 6.92 13.72
C ALA A 197 -5.95 6.98 14.97
N VAL A 198 -7.11 7.62 14.82
CA VAL A 198 -8.00 7.91 15.96
C VAL A 198 -8.42 6.67 16.73
N PHE A 199 -8.51 5.52 16.08
CA PHE A 199 -8.88 4.26 16.68
C PHE A 199 -7.74 3.56 17.46
N LEU A 200 -6.53 4.12 17.47
CA LEU A 200 -5.43 3.62 18.31
C LEU A 200 -5.58 4.06 19.77
N ASN A 201 -6.49 5.00 20.07
CA ASN A 201 -6.88 5.28 21.44
C ASN A 201 -7.92 4.25 21.89
N PRO A 202 -7.68 3.45 22.95
CA PRO A 202 -8.63 2.45 23.45
C PRO A 202 -10.02 3.01 23.79
N GLU A 203 -10.11 4.29 24.17
CA GLU A 203 -11.38 4.98 24.43
C GLU A 203 -12.29 5.07 23.20
N HIS A 204 -11.71 5.01 21.99
CA HIS A 204 -12.43 5.06 20.73
C HIS A 204 -12.81 3.66 20.18
N THR A 205 -12.62 2.59 20.96
CA THR A 205 -12.94 1.22 20.49
C THR A 205 -14.41 1.05 20.12
N ALA A 206 -15.33 1.63 20.89
CA ALA A 206 -16.77 1.58 20.58
C ALA A 206 -17.09 2.36 19.28
N GLN A 207 -16.45 3.51 19.07
CA GLN A 207 -16.57 4.28 17.84
C GLN A 207 -16.01 3.50 16.62
N PHE A 208 -14.84 2.89 16.78
CA PHE A 208 -14.25 2.04 15.75
C PHE A 208 -15.18 0.89 15.36
N ARG A 209 -15.76 0.20 16.34
CA ARG A 209 -16.72 -0.89 16.08
C ARG A 209 -17.94 -0.40 15.30
N ALA A 210 -18.55 0.70 15.71
CA ALA A 210 -19.72 1.27 15.05
C ALA A 210 -19.41 1.70 13.61
N ASP A 211 -18.24 2.30 13.38
CA ASP A 211 -17.74 2.69 12.07
C ASP A 211 -17.53 1.48 11.16
N LEU A 212 -16.86 0.44 11.67
CA LEU A 212 -16.62 -0.80 10.93
C LEU A 212 -17.94 -1.49 10.55
N GLU A 213 -18.90 -1.63 11.50
CA GLU A 213 -20.21 -2.20 11.22
C GLU A 213 -20.99 -1.37 10.19
N THR A 214 -20.82 -0.04 10.21
CA THR A 214 -21.40 0.84 9.20
C THR A 214 -20.75 0.61 7.84
N SER A 215 -19.42 0.51 7.79
CA SER A 215 -18.69 0.17 6.57
C SER A 215 -19.16 -1.15 5.97
N MET A 216 -19.25 -2.19 6.79
CA MET A 216 -19.68 -3.52 6.32
C MET A 216 -21.11 -3.47 5.76
N ARG A 217 -22.05 -2.82 6.44
CA ARG A 217 -23.44 -2.66 5.95
C ARG A 217 -23.50 -1.86 4.66
N THR A 218 -22.77 -0.76 4.57
CA THR A 218 -22.75 0.08 3.36
C THR A 218 -22.24 -0.70 2.15
N ILE A 219 -21.11 -1.42 2.31
CA ILE A 219 -20.56 -2.23 1.21
C ILE A 219 -21.55 -3.34 0.82
N GLU A 220 -22.17 -4.02 1.79
CA GLU A 220 -23.14 -5.08 1.53
C GLU A 220 -24.41 -4.54 0.82
N GLN A 221 -24.92 -3.39 1.22
CA GLN A 221 -26.08 -2.75 0.59
C GLN A 221 -25.81 -2.34 -0.85
N GLU A 222 -24.62 -1.80 -1.12
CA GLU A 222 -24.25 -1.28 -2.43
C GLU A 222 -23.77 -2.35 -3.42
N SER A 223 -23.21 -3.46 -2.93
CA SER A 223 -22.61 -4.50 -3.76
C SER A 223 -23.28 -5.87 -3.69
N GLY A 224 -24.13 -6.11 -2.69
CA GLY A 224 -24.67 -7.43 -2.40
C GLY A 224 -23.68 -8.41 -1.77
N VAL A 225 -22.44 -7.98 -1.49
CA VAL A 225 -21.36 -8.86 -1.01
C VAL A 225 -21.13 -8.65 0.47
N ARG A 226 -21.18 -9.73 1.24
CA ARG A 226 -20.82 -9.70 2.67
C ARG A 226 -19.34 -9.48 2.87
N VAL A 227 -18.97 -8.43 3.61
CA VAL A 227 -17.60 -8.12 3.98
C VAL A 227 -17.06 -9.10 5.01
N ARG A 228 -15.86 -9.65 4.75
CA ARG A 228 -15.19 -10.60 5.65
C ARG A 228 -13.78 -10.17 6.04
N TYR A 229 -13.22 -9.17 5.37
CA TYR A 229 -11.84 -8.76 5.52
C TYR A 229 -11.77 -7.26 5.78
N PHE A 230 -10.76 -6.88 6.56
CA PHE A 230 -10.54 -5.51 6.96
C PHE A 230 -9.05 -5.17 6.89
N ALA A 231 -8.68 -4.01 6.36
CA ALA A 231 -7.35 -3.46 6.50
C ALA A 231 -7.38 -2.23 7.40
N TYR A 232 -6.42 -2.15 8.30
CA TYR A 232 -6.27 -0.97 9.16
C TYR A 232 -5.73 0.21 8.35
N PRO A 233 -6.42 1.37 8.32
CA PRO A 233 -5.79 2.62 7.91
C PRO A 233 -4.46 2.82 8.62
N TYR A 234 -3.45 3.29 7.90
CA TYR A 234 -2.08 3.50 8.40
C TYR A 234 -1.36 2.24 8.88
N GLY A 235 -1.96 1.05 8.75
CA GLY A 235 -1.29 -0.24 8.78
C GLY A 235 -1.33 -1.05 10.06
N PHE A 236 -1.96 -0.61 11.15
CA PHE A 236 -2.07 -1.41 12.37
C PHE A 236 -3.20 -0.95 13.29
N GLY A 237 -3.70 -1.85 14.13
CA GLY A 237 -4.65 -1.62 15.20
C GLY A 237 -4.04 -1.87 16.58
N ILE A 238 -4.90 -1.95 17.58
CA ILE A 238 -4.60 -2.33 18.97
C ILE A 238 -5.44 -3.55 19.34
N PRO A 239 -5.10 -4.31 20.39
CA PRO A 239 -5.86 -5.50 20.77
C PRO A 239 -7.37 -5.26 20.89
N GLN A 240 -7.80 -4.10 21.40
CA GLN A 240 -9.21 -3.76 21.54
C GLN A 240 -9.92 -3.61 20.19
N THR A 241 -9.25 -3.02 19.18
CA THR A 241 -9.80 -2.91 17.81
C THR A 241 -9.76 -4.26 17.09
N ASP A 242 -8.74 -5.09 17.33
CA ASP A 242 -8.69 -6.46 16.82
C ASP A 242 -9.89 -7.29 17.32
N ASP A 243 -10.13 -7.29 18.63
CA ASP A 243 -11.26 -7.99 19.26
C ASP A 243 -12.60 -7.46 18.76
N ALA A 244 -12.74 -6.13 18.63
CA ALA A 244 -13.95 -5.51 18.12
C ALA A 244 -14.24 -5.94 16.67
N ALA A 245 -13.23 -5.96 15.80
CA ALA A 245 -13.38 -6.36 14.40
C ALA A 245 -13.69 -7.85 14.25
N LEU A 246 -12.99 -8.72 14.99
CA LEU A 246 -13.26 -10.16 14.97
C LEU A 246 -14.67 -10.48 15.50
N SER A 247 -15.10 -9.78 16.56
CA SER A 247 -16.45 -9.92 17.11
C SER A 247 -17.56 -9.42 16.17
N ALA A 248 -17.23 -8.44 15.29
CA ALA A 248 -18.14 -7.98 14.23
C ALA A 248 -18.24 -8.95 13.04
N GLY A 249 -17.44 -10.02 13.02
CA GLY A 249 -17.46 -11.06 11.98
C GLY A 249 -16.39 -10.93 10.92
N ILE A 250 -15.42 -10.02 11.09
CA ILE A 250 -14.23 -9.98 10.26
C ILE A 250 -13.39 -11.25 10.48
N ARG A 251 -12.87 -11.82 9.42
CA ARG A 251 -12.13 -13.08 9.46
C ARG A 251 -10.63 -12.91 9.34
N MET A 252 -10.16 -11.86 8.70
CA MET A 252 -8.74 -11.50 8.62
C MET A 252 -8.57 -9.98 8.72
N LEU A 253 -7.61 -9.56 9.55
CA LEU A 253 -7.21 -8.16 9.73
C LEU A 253 -5.84 -7.95 9.09
N PHE A 254 -5.78 -7.08 8.10
CA PHE A 254 -4.59 -6.79 7.33
C PHE A 254 -3.85 -5.58 7.90
N THR A 255 -2.54 -5.74 8.06
CA THR A 255 -1.63 -4.72 8.58
C THR A 255 -0.64 -4.27 7.50
N LEU A 256 0.21 -3.28 7.78
CA LEU A 256 1.39 -2.94 6.95
C LEU A 256 2.70 -3.41 7.60
N ARG A 257 2.63 -4.40 8.47
CA ARG A 257 3.84 -5.06 8.95
C ARG A 257 4.39 -5.97 7.86
N ALA A 258 5.59 -5.63 7.41
CA ALA A 258 6.21 -6.36 6.32
C ALA A 258 6.55 -7.81 6.69
N GLY A 259 6.41 -8.71 5.72
CA GLY A 259 6.76 -10.12 5.87
C GLY A 259 5.87 -11.04 5.05
N LEU A 260 6.17 -12.33 5.11
CA LEU A 260 5.36 -13.38 4.49
C LEU A 260 4.28 -13.87 5.46
N VAL A 261 3.14 -14.24 4.92
CA VAL A 261 2.05 -14.90 5.64
C VAL A 261 2.23 -16.40 5.54
N ARG A 262 2.15 -17.10 6.67
CA ARG A 262 2.38 -18.54 6.78
C ARG A 262 1.17 -19.27 7.34
N PRO A 263 1.07 -20.60 7.12
CA PRO A 263 0.05 -21.41 7.75
C PRO A 263 0.04 -21.23 9.28
N GLY A 264 -1.14 -20.90 9.81
CA GLY A 264 -1.31 -20.69 11.25
C GLY A 264 -0.85 -19.34 11.80
N ASP A 265 -0.41 -18.39 10.96
CA ASP A 265 -0.25 -17.00 11.39
C ASP A 265 -1.59 -16.47 11.95
N PRO A 266 -1.56 -15.59 12.96
CA PRO A 266 -2.79 -15.08 13.55
C PRO A 266 -3.61 -14.27 12.53
N ALA A 267 -4.90 -14.58 12.41
CA ALA A 267 -5.81 -13.95 11.46
C ALA A 267 -6.02 -12.45 11.72
N PHE A 268 -5.74 -11.97 12.93
CA PHE A 268 -5.75 -10.54 13.29
C PHE A 268 -4.45 -9.82 12.96
N TYR A 269 -3.53 -10.47 12.22
CA TYR A 269 -2.20 -9.93 11.97
C TYR A 269 -1.66 -10.34 10.61
N ILE A 270 -2.44 -10.12 9.57
CA ILE A 270 -2.00 -10.44 8.21
C ILE A 270 -0.95 -9.43 7.77
N LYS A 271 0.26 -9.92 7.56
CA LYS A 271 1.40 -9.11 7.10
C LYS A 271 1.18 -8.69 5.66
N ARG A 272 1.49 -7.42 5.36
CA ARG A 272 1.52 -6.91 3.99
C ARG A 272 2.81 -6.12 3.76
N VAL A 273 3.28 -6.16 2.55
CA VAL A 273 4.36 -5.29 2.08
C VAL A 273 3.75 -4.17 1.26
N MET A 274 3.77 -2.94 1.79
CA MET A 274 3.46 -1.76 0.99
C MET A 274 4.55 -1.60 -0.07
N VAL A 275 4.16 -1.67 -1.34
CA VAL A 275 5.13 -1.60 -2.44
C VAL A 275 5.58 -0.16 -2.62
N LYS A 276 6.88 0.03 -2.50
CA LYS A 276 7.55 1.32 -2.64
C LYS A 276 8.75 1.16 -3.57
N PRO A 277 9.21 2.23 -4.21
CA PRO A 277 10.41 2.18 -5.04
C PRO A 277 11.61 1.54 -4.34
N GLY A 278 11.81 1.88 -3.07
CA GLY A 278 12.96 1.42 -2.29
C GLY A 278 12.92 -0.06 -1.86
N ASN A 279 11.77 -0.76 -1.98
CA ASN A 279 11.66 -2.16 -1.55
C ASN A 279 11.35 -3.16 -2.67
N TRP A 280 11.08 -2.68 -3.88
CA TRP A 280 10.76 -3.55 -5.01
C TRP A 280 11.88 -4.56 -5.32
N GLU A 281 13.12 -4.17 -5.16
CA GLU A 281 14.26 -5.08 -5.39
C GLU A 281 14.27 -6.27 -4.43
N ALA A 282 13.88 -6.08 -3.18
CA ALA A 282 13.75 -7.18 -2.22
C ALA A 282 12.60 -8.14 -2.60
N ILE A 283 11.48 -7.60 -3.08
CA ILE A 283 10.35 -8.39 -3.59
C ILE A 283 10.79 -9.19 -4.82
N ARG A 284 11.45 -8.55 -5.78
CA ARG A 284 11.97 -9.17 -7.00
C ARG A 284 12.97 -10.28 -6.67
N ARG A 285 13.85 -10.05 -5.71
CA ARG A 285 14.82 -11.06 -5.27
C ARG A 285 14.11 -12.27 -4.68
N TRP A 286 13.15 -12.06 -3.78
CA TRP A 286 12.42 -13.15 -3.16
C TRP A 286 11.67 -14.01 -4.18
N ILE A 287 10.93 -13.40 -5.10
CA ILE A 287 10.13 -14.14 -6.08
C ILE A 287 11.02 -14.91 -7.09
N SER A 288 12.26 -14.44 -7.32
CA SER A 288 13.23 -15.07 -8.23
C SER A 288 14.03 -16.20 -7.61
N LEU A 289 13.95 -16.39 -6.28
CA LEU A 289 14.63 -17.51 -5.63
C LEU A 289 14.06 -18.85 -6.15
N PRO A 290 14.90 -19.87 -6.35
CA PRO A 290 14.40 -21.22 -6.57
C PRO A 290 13.52 -21.62 -5.38
N ALA A 291 12.45 -22.38 -5.65
CA ALA A 291 11.68 -22.98 -4.59
C ALA A 291 12.63 -23.81 -3.71
N ALA A 292 12.52 -23.67 -2.38
CA ALA A 292 13.26 -24.56 -1.50
C ALA A 292 12.92 -26.00 -1.87
N ALA A 293 13.94 -26.82 -2.11
CA ALA A 293 13.72 -28.24 -2.32
C ALA A 293 12.99 -28.77 -1.08
N SER A 294 11.80 -29.33 -1.26
CA SER A 294 11.12 -30.08 -0.21
C SER A 294 11.92 -31.34 0.03
N ASP A 295 12.66 -31.37 1.13
CA ASP A 295 13.25 -32.59 1.65
C ASP A 295 12.17 -33.61 2.06
#